data_46789ef53c5efb10b607ed6f3b9ca2ce
#
_entry.id   46789ef53c5efb10b607ed6f3b9ca2ce
#
_cell.length_a   1.000
_cell.length_b   1.000
_cell.length_c   1.000
_cell.angle_alpha   90.00
_cell.angle_beta   90.00
_cell.angle_gamma   90.00
#
_symmetry.space_group_name_H-M   'P 1'
#
loop_
_entity.id
_entity.type
_entity.pdbx_description
1 polymer ?
#
loop_
_entity_poly.entity_id
_entity_poly.type
_entity_poly.pdbx_seq_one_letter_code
_entity_poly.pdbx_strand_id
1 'polypeptide(L)'
;SCSDFLTKDHPTGVTDDDFWKTMNECENALGQCKLWVKGAYGGDELGLIFLEGATDNLYFQSNFEQRIVSLGNGSLVPPTDNNAPSSWESTFNSWKNYYLRIRRCNRFLKFVDNAYFADEKERSRMKAEVRVWRAWYHIRLLCWYGRNDGIPIVETDLTPTEIYKPRNTVEECLDFINKELDMVINSSDLEFLWDEGRRDRMSVSSALALKMDVNLQFKKYDIAKEAAKKLMDSGKFELYYSTSTDDDPGKNYRDLFRYIGEQNKERIMFKSSGVDNIWFRNMGTPLGGQGVSAILKSFVDCYETIDGKTIQSLPADERNNFEKNPLHKSRDPRLYATVFLPGDNTTISNYTYEPFNENSSDYVGKTGAVRSGYMMKKF
;
A
#
# COMPACT_ATOMS: atom_id res chain seq x y z
N SER A 1 -30.35 30.44 35.12
CA SER A 1 -29.21 31.19 34.61
C SER A 1 -29.21 31.08 33.08
N CYS A 2 -28.98 32.17 32.34
CA CYS A 2 -28.97 32.15 30.85
C CYS A 2 -27.79 31.35 30.27
N SER A 3 -26.81 30.93 31.09
CA SER A 3 -25.70 30.10 30.68
C SER A 3 -26.09 28.64 30.37
N ASP A 4 -27.06 28.06 31.08
CA ASP A 4 -27.49 26.68 30.90
C ASP A 4 -28.29 26.47 29.60
N PHE A 5 -28.84 27.51 29.01
CA PHE A 5 -29.60 27.43 27.74
C PHE A 5 -28.65 27.35 26.53
N LEU A 6 -27.42 27.83 26.67
CA LEU A 6 -26.41 27.87 25.59
C LEU A 6 -25.48 26.64 25.60
N THR A 7 -25.50 25.82 26.68
CA THR A 7 -24.77 24.56 26.83
C THR A 7 -25.69 23.35 26.65
N LYS A 8 -26.52 23.35 25.62
CA LYS A 8 -27.34 22.18 25.32
C LYS A 8 -26.43 21.07 24.80
N ASP A 9 -26.10 20.13 25.67
CA ASP A 9 -25.46 18.88 25.25
C ASP A 9 -26.30 18.23 24.15
N HIS A 10 -25.66 17.72 23.11
CA HIS A 10 -26.34 17.03 22.03
C HIS A 10 -27.05 15.81 22.66
N PRO A 11 -28.38 15.67 22.60
CA PRO A 11 -29.13 14.69 23.36
C PRO A 11 -28.79 13.23 23.03
N THR A 12 -27.97 13.00 22.01
CA THR A 12 -27.49 11.68 21.57
C THR A 12 -25.95 11.63 21.39
N GLY A 13 -25.25 12.71 21.72
CA GLY A 13 -23.79 12.79 21.58
C GLY A 13 -23.10 12.33 22.85
N VAL A 14 -22.21 11.35 22.75
CA VAL A 14 -21.30 11.00 23.83
C VAL A 14 -20.24 12.10 23.94
N THR A 15 -20.14 12.75 25.11
CA THR A 15 -19.09 13.77 25.37
C THR A 15 -17.73 13.10 25.62
N ASP A 16 -16.65 13.89 25.56
CA ASP A 16 -15.32 13.36 25.93
C ASP A 16 -15.28 12.90 27.40
N ASP A 17 -16.00 13.61 28.28
CA ASP A 17 -16.08 13.26 29.69
C ASP A 17 -16.82 11.94 29.93
N ASP A 18 -17.68 11.53 29.04
CA ASP A 18 -18.44 10.28 29.13
C ASP A 18 -17.78 9.12 28.40
N PHE A 19 -16.98 9.39 27.36
CA PHE A 19 -16.42 8.35 26.48
C PHE A 19 -15.16 7.68 27.06
N TRP A 20 -14.22 8.44 27.63
CA TRP A 20 -12.90 7.93 28.03
C TRP A 20 -12.91 7.37 29.45
N LYS A 21 -13.70 6.32 29.73
CA LYS A 21 -13.85 5.71 31.07
C LYS A 21 -13.19 4.34 31.21
N THR A 22 -13.17 3.54 30.16
CA THR A 22 -12.78 2.14 30.20
C THR A 22 -11.79 1.78 29.09
N MET A 23 -11.04 0.69 29.28
CA MET A 23 -10.15 0.12 28.28
C MET A 23 -10.89 -0.19 26.96
N ASN A 24 -12.15 -0.68 27.05
CA ASN A 24 -12.94 -1.05 25.86
C ASN A 24 -13.27 0.16 24.98
N GLU A 25 -13.56 1.31 25.58
CA GLU A 25 -13.77 2.57 24.85
C GLU A 25 -12.48 3.04 24.19
N CYS A 26 -11.34 2.89 24.87
CA CYS A 26 -10.04 3.16 24.30
C CYS A 26 -9.71 2.23 23.12
N GLU A 27 -10.04 0.93 23.19
CA GLU A 27 -9.85 0.00 22.06
C GLU A 27 -10.72 0.40 20.85
N ASN A 28 -11.96 0.84 21.09
CA ASN A 28 -12.83 1.38 20.03
C ASN A 28 -12.24 2.65 19.40
N ALA A 29 -11.69 3.56 20.21
CA ALA A 29 -11.03 4.78 19.74
C ALA A 29 -9.76 4.45 18.95
N LEU A 30 -8.96 3.47 19.40
CA LEU A 30 -7.80 2.96 18.68
C LEU A 30 -8.22 2.41 17.30
N GLY A 31 -9.34 1.68 17.24
CA GLY A 31 -9.93 1.22 15.97
C GLY A 31 -10.18 2.36 14.99
N GLN A 32 -10.58 3.54 15.48
CA GLN A 32 -10.79 4.74 14.65
C GLN A 32 -9.48 5.42 14.23
N CYS A 33 -8.38 5.17 14.91
CA CYS A 33 -7.05 5.65 14.49
C CYS A 33 -6.52 4.84 13.30
N LYS A 34 -6.95 3.59 13.14
CA LYS A 34 -6.47 2.71 12.07
C LYS A 34 -7.11 3.07 10.73
N LEU A 35 -6.31 3.14 9.69
CA LEU A 35 -6.76 3.21 8.30
C LEU A 35 -6.19 2.02 7.56
N TRP A 36 -7.05 1.13 7.13
CA TRP A 36 -6.64 0.03 6.29
C TRP A 36 -6.98 0.34 4.83
N VAL A 37 -6.02 0.08 3.95
CA VAL A 37 -6.26 0.08 2.51
C VAL A 37 -7.35 -0.96 2.22
N LYS A 38 -8.45 -0.51 1.65
CA LYS A 38 -9.53 -1.38 1.25
C LYS A 38 -9.27 -1.90 -0.16
N GLY A 39 -8.49 -2.98 -0.24
CA GLY A 39 -8.25 -3.65 -1.50
C GLY A 39 -7.38 -2.87 -2.50
N ALA A 40 -7.11 -3.49 -3.65
CA ALA A 40 -6.26 -2.92 -4.69
C ALA A 40 -6.93 -1.78 -5.48
N TYR A 41 -8.24 -1.68 -5.43
CA TYR A 41 -9.06 -0.74 -6.21
C TYR A 41 -9.92 0.20 -5.38
N GLY A 42 -9.89 0.15 -4.08
CA GLY A 42 -10.81 0.93 -3.28
C GLY A 42 -10.26 1.39 -1.96
N GLY A 43 -10.84 2.45 -1.45
CA GLY A 43 -10.55 3.00 -0.13
C GLY A 43 -10.02 4.41 -0.20
N ASP A 44 -9.72 4.93 0.98
CA ASP A 44 -9.20 6.29 1.17
C ASP A 44 -7.73 6.43 0.73
N GLU A 45 -7.12 5.34 0.26
CA GLU A 45 -5.80 5.31 -0.36
C GLU A 45 -5.92 4.75 -1.77
N LEU A 46 -5.10 5.27 -2.66
CA LEU A 46 -4.88 4.70 -3.98
C LEU A 46 -4.44 3.25 -3.82
N GLY A 47 -5.23 2.33 -4.31
CA GLY A 47 -4.81 0.94 -4.42
C GLY A 47 -3.49 0.87 -5.18
N LEU A 48 -2.61 -0.04 -4.78
CA LEU A 48 -1.28 -0.20 -5.37
C LEU A 48 -1.34 -0.35 -6.90
N ILE A 49 -2.37 -1.01 -7.42
CA ILE A 49 -2.55 -1.19 -8.88
C ILE A 49 -2.84 0.13 -9.57
N PHE A 50 -3.59 1.04 -8.96
CA PHE A 50 -3.82 2.35 -9.54
C PHE A 50 -2.52 3.16 -9.64
N LEU A 51 -1.67 3.10 -8.63
CA LEU A 51 -0.36 3.77 -8.66
C LEU A 51 0.55 3.19 -9.73
N GLU A 52 0.54 1.87 -9.91
CA GLU A 52 1.27 1.23 -11.01
C GLU A 52 0.81 1.73 -12.38
N GLY A 53 -0.48 2.04 -12.54
CA GLY A 53 -1.02 2.61 -13.78
C GLY A 53 -0.54 4.04 -14.09
N ALA A 54 0.14 4.70 -13.16
CA ALA A 54 0.82 5.98 -13.37
C ALA A 54 2.32 5.82 -13.66
N THR A 55 2.81 4.59 -13.79
CA THR A 55 4.21 4.25 -14.09
C THR A 55 4.35 3.70 -15.50
N ASP A 56 5.58 3.35 -15.89
CA ASP A 56 5.92 2.66 -17.13
C ASP A 56 5.79 1.13 -17.03
N ASN A 57 5.20 0.61 -15.95
CA ASN A 57 4.96 -0.81 -15.75
C ASN A 57 3.59 -1.27 -16.25
N LEU A 58 2.56 -0.45 -16.00
CA LEU A 58 1.15 -0.80 -16.22
C LEU A 58 0.43 0.35 -16.93
N TYR A 59 -0.49 0.01 -17.81
CA TYR A 59 -1.35 0.95 -18.50
C TYR A 59 -2.83 0.63 -18.20
N PHE A 60 -3.62 1.66 -17.88
CA PHE A 60 -5.07 1.54 -17.80
C PHE A 60 -5.71 1.83 -19.14
N GLN A 61 -6.49 0.87 -19.62
CA GLN A 61 -7.21 1.00 -20.90
C GLN A 61 -8.44 1.85 -20.72
N SER A 62 -8.67 2.73 -21.71
CA SER A 62 -9.90 3.50 -21.84
C SER A 62 -10.25 4.42 -20.64
N ASN A 63 -11.52 4.79 -20.59
CA ASN A 63 -12.08 5.79 -19.67
C ASN A 63 -12.24 5.34 -18.22
N PHE A 64 -11.72 4.18 -17.85
CA PHE A 64 -11.99 3.60 -16.54
C PHE A 64 -11.40 4.44 -15.40
N GLU A 65 -10.17 4.94 -15.55
CA GLU A 65 -9.51 5.79 -14.56
C GLU A 65 -8.73 6.93 -15.21
N GLN A 66 -9.44 7.86 -15.81
CA GLN A 66 -8.88 9.03 -16.49
C GLN A 66 -7.84 9.80 -15.63
N ARG A 67 -8.03 9.83 -14.33
CA ARG A 67 -7.15 10.54 -13.40
C ARG A 67 -5.79 9.88 -13.25
N ILE A 68 -5.72 8.55 -13.25
CA ILE A 68 -4.46 7.83 -13.22
C ILE A 68 -3.73 7.98 -14.54
N VAL A 69 -4.44 7.93 -15.65
CA VAL A 69 -3.88 8.21 -16.97
C VAL A 69 -3.33 9.64 -17.01
N SER A 70 -4.06 10.61 -16.49
CA SER A 70 -3.62 12.01 -16.43
C SER A 70 -2.43 12.21 -15.50
N LEU A 71 -2.33 11.46 -14.40
CA LEU A 71 -1.16 11.46 -13.53
C LEU A 71 0.06 10.90 -14.27
N GLY A 72 -0.07 9.73 -14.92
CA GLY A 72 1.01 9.05 -15.61
C GLY A 72 1.57 9.84 -16.79
N ASN A 73 0.73 10.55 -17.54
CA ASN A 73 1.16 11.37 -18.68
C ASN A 73 1.47 12.83 -18.31
N GLY A 74 1.39 13.20 -17.03
CA GLY A 74 1.70 14.55 -16.55
C GLY A 74 0.63 15.61 -16.90
N SER A 75 -0.56 15.22 -17.35
CA SER A 75 -1.64 16.16 -17.69
C SER A 75 -2.61 16.46 -16.55
N LEU A 76 -2.36 15.88 -15.37
CA LEU A 76 -3.17 16.15 -14.18
C LEU A 76 -2.93 17.58 -13.70
N VAL A 77 -3.97 18.41 -13.75
CA VAL A 77 -3.94 19.76 -13.21
C VAL A 77 -4.60 19.79 -11.84
N PRO A 78 -4.06 20.56 -10.88
CA PRO A 78 -4.76 20.82 -9.63
C PRO A 78 -6.15 21.43 -9.91
N PRO A 79 -7.16 21.12 -9.09
CA PRO A 79 -8.49 21.73 -9.26
C PRO A 79 -8.39 23.25 -9.07
N THR A 80 -8.88 23.98 -10.04
CA THR A 80 -8.87 25.45 -10.03
C THR A 80 -10.10 26.03 -9.33
N ASP A 81 -11.11 25.22 -9.09
CA ASP A 81 -12.32 25.59 -8.37
C ASP A 81 -12.96 24.39 -7.63
N ASN A 82 -13.90 24.70 -6.73
CA ASN A 82 -14.62 23.70 -5.93
C ASN A 82 -15.65 22.90 -6.75
N ASN A 83 -15.83 23.18 -8.03
CA ASN A 83 -16.80 22.56 -8.91
C ASN A 83 -16.21 21.53 -9.86
N ALA A 84 -14.92 21.29 -9.81
CA ALA A 84 -14.31 20.23 -10.62
C ALA A 84 -14.67 18.85 -10.05
N PRO A 85 -15.65 18.12 -10.60
CA PRO A 85 -16.11 16.83 -10.08
C PRO A 85 -15.06 15.72 -10.18
N SER A 86 -13.95 16.01 -10.83
CA SER A 86 -12.81 15.11 -11.07
C SER A 86 -11.54 15.56 -10.39
N SER A 87 -11.65 16.39 -9.34
CA SER A 87 -10.45 16.82 -8.64
C SER A 87 -9.73 15.66 -7.97
N TRP A 88 -8.42 15.70 -7.99
CA TRP A 88 -7.56 14.78 -7.23
C TRP A 88 -8.03 14.62 -5.79
N GLU A 89 -8.34 15.74 -5.13
CA GLU A 89 -8.82 15.78 -3.74
C GLU A 89 -10.16 15.04 -3.54
N SER A 90 -11.10 15.17 -4.48
CA SER A 90 -12.39 14.47 -4.37
C SER A 90 -12.28 12.96 -4.49
N THR A 91 -11.24 12.48 -5.17
CA THR A 91 -11.03 11.06 -5.40
C THR A 91 -10.18 10.42 -4.32
N PHE A 92 -9.10 11.08 -3.97
CA PHE A 92 -8.11 10.51 -3.08
C PHE A 92 -8.25 11.06 -1.68
N ASN A 93 -8.78 12.27 -1.52
CA ASN A 93 -9.10 12.93 -0.25
C ASN A 93 -8.06 12.65 0.87
N SER A 94 -6.84 12.28 0.44
CA SER A 94 -5.82 11.70 1.30
C SER A 94 -5.29 12.76 2.28
N TRP A 95 -5.14 14.01 1.84
CA TRP A 95 -4.74 15.11 2.72
C TRP A 95 -5.71 15.25 3.89
N LYS A 96 -6.99 15.43 3.61
CA LYS A 96 -8.04 15.58 4.62
C LYS A 96 -8.15 14.33 5.50
N ASN A 97 -8.15 13.15 4.89
CA ASN A 97 -8.31 11.90 5.62
C ASN A 97 -7.13 11.60 6.53
N TYR A 98 -5.90 11.86 6.09
CA TYR A 98 -4.72 11.67 6.95
C TYR A 98 -4.72 12.64 8.12
N TYR A 99 -5.01 13.94 7.92
CA TYR A 99 -5.12 14.87 9.04
C TYR A 99 -6.28 14.55 9.98
N LEU A 100 -7.41 14.04 9.46
CA LEU A 100 -8.48 13.54 10.31
C LEU A 100 -8.01 12.35 11.20
N ARG A 101 -7.21 11.43 10.64
CA ARG A 101 -6.64 10.32 11.41
C ARG A 101 -5.59 10.79 12.41
N ILE A 102 -4.74 11.73 12.03
CA ILE A 102 -3.78 12.38 12.96
C ILE A 102 -4.54 13.02 14.13
N ARG A 103 -5.63 13.74 13.85
CA ARG A 103 -6.48 14.31 14.91
C ARG A 103 -7.02 13.22 15.85
N ARG A 104 -7.50 12.09 15.31
CA ARG A 104 -7.98 10.97 16.13
C ARG A 104 -6.86 10.39 16.99
N CYS A 105 -5.65 10.23 16.46
CA CYS A 105 -4.48 9.81 17.21
C CYS A 105 -4.14 10.81 18.34
N ASN A 106 -4.17 12.10 18.04
CA ASN A 106 -3.90 13.15 19.04
C ASN A 106 -4.96 13.17 20.14
N ARG A 107 -6.23 13.04 19.80
CA ARG A 107 -7.32 12.91 20.79
C ARG A 107 -7.15 11.67 21.65
N PHE A 108 -6.82 10.53 21.05
CA PHE A 108 -6.51 9.31 21.80
C PHE A 108 -5.41 9.55 22.82
N LEU A 109 -4.26 10.08 22.38
CA LEU A 109 -3.10 10.33 23.25
C LEU A 109 -3.40 11.36 24.36
N LYS A 110 -4.32 12.30 24.10
CA LYS A 110 -4.75 13.32 25.07
C LYS A 110 -5.62 12.72 26.18
N PHE A 111 -6.51 11.80 25.86
CA PHE A 111 -7.59 11.37 26.75
C PHE A 111 -7.43 9.95 27.33
N VAL A 112 -6.59 9.09 26.76
CA VAL A 112 -6.43 7.68 27.17
C VAL A 112 -6.07 7.52 28.65
N ASP A 113 -5.39 8.52 29.24
CA ASP A 113 -4.99 8.51 30.64
C ASP A 113 -6.17 8.72 31.62
N ASN A 114 -7.32 9.19 31.13
CA ASN A 114 -8.55 9.34 31.92
C ASN A 114 -9.29 8.01 32.13
N ALA A 115 -9.05 7.01 31.26
CA ALA A 115 -9.74 5.75 31.33
C ALA A 115 -9.13 4.81 32.39
N TYR A 116 -9.95 3.95 32.96
CA TYR A 116 -9.50 2.88 33.86
C TYR A 116 -8.95 1.71 33.06
N PHE A 117 -7.75 1.26 33.41
CA PHE A 117 -7.12 0.04 32.93
C PHE A 117 -6.79 -0.86 34.11
N ALA A 118 -7.19 -2.12 34.03
CA ALA A 118 -6.78 -3.13 35.02
C ALA A 118 -5.28 -3.49 34.88
N ASP A 119 -4.74 -3.37 33.66
CA ASP A 119 -3.32 -3.54 33.36
C ASP A 119 -2.79 -2.29 32.64
N GLU A 120 -1.87 -1.60 33.29
CA GLU A 120 -1.22 -0.41 32.74
C GLU A 120 -0.38 -0.69 31.49
N LYS A 121 0.06 -1.94 31.30
CA LYS A 121 0.76 -2.34 30.08
C LYS A 121 -0.14 -2.20 28.84
N GLU A 122 -1.44 -2.47 28.98
CA GLU A 122 -2.38 -2.30 27.88
C GLU A 122 -2.55 -0.82 27.50
N ARG A 123 -2.54 0.10 28.46
CA ARG A 123 -2.54 1.54 28.19
C ARG A 123 -1.28 1.94 27.42
N SER A 124 -0.11 1.54 27.93
CA SER A 124 1.19 1.83 27.28
C SER A 124 1.25 1.24 25.88
N ARG A 125 0.80 0.01 25.70
CA ARG A 125 0.69 -0.66 24.39
C ARG A 125 -0.18 0.14 23.43
N MET A 126 -1.37 0.56 23.84
CA MET A 126 -2.28 1.33 22.98
C MET A 126 -1.68 2.69 22.60
N LYS A 127 -1.03 3.38 23.53
CA LYS A 127 -0.33 4.65 23.26
C LYS A 127 0.78 4.45 22.24
N ALA A 128 1.58 3.41 22.39
CA ALA A 128 2.65 3.08 21.45
C ALA A 128 2.10 2.75 20.05
N GLU A 129 1.05 1.95 19.96
CA GLU A 129 0.40 1.61 18.69
C GLU A 129 -0.14 2.86 17.98
N VAL A 130 -0.79 3.78 18.70
CA VAL A 130 -1.31 5.04 18.16
C VAL A 130 -0.18 5.96 17.67
N ARG A 131 0.99 5.98 18.36
CA ARG A 131 2.14 6.75 17.89
C ARG A 131 2.67 6.25 16.55
N VAL A 132 2.73 4.93 16.34
CA VAL A 132 3.16 4.38 15.05
C VAL A 132 2.15 4.74 13.95
N TRP A 133 0.85 4.66 14.23
CA TRP A 133 -0.18 5.11 13.28
C TRP A 133 -0.04 6.61 12.95
N ARG A 134 0.18 7.46 13.95
CA ARG A 134 0.38 8.90 13.75
C ARG A 134 1.61 9.19 12.89
N ALA A 135 2.72 8.50 13.15
CA ALA A 135 3.93 8.59 12.33
C ALA A 135 3.65 8.15 10.88
N TRP A 136 2.92 7.05 10.69
CA TRP A 136 2.57 6.55 9.37
C TRP A 136 1.77 7.57 8.53
N TYR A 137 0.81 8.27 9.14
CA TYR A 137 0.06 9.32 8.44
C TYR A 137 0.94 10.51 8.05
N HIS A 138 1.87 10.92 8.92
CA HIS A 138 2.83 11.97 8.58
C HIS A 138 3.80 11.53 7.47
N ILE A 139 4.23 10.25 7.46
CA ILE A 139 5.02 9.68 6.38
C ILE A 139 4.26 9.77 5.06
N ARG A 140 2.99 9.34 5.03
CA ARG A 140 2.17 9.39 3.81
C ARG A 140 1.97 10.81 3.31
N LEU A 141 1.65 11.74 4.19
CA LEU A 141 1.54 13.16 3.86
C LEU A 141 2.86 13.73 3.31
N LEU A 142 3.98 13.43 3.97
CA LEU A 142 5.29 13.91 3.56
C LEU A 142 5.69 13.38 2.17
N CYS A 143 5.51 12.07 1.95
CA CYS A 143 5.84 11.44 0.67
C CYS A 143 4.98 11.93 -0.49
N TRP A 144 3.69 12.20 -0.25
CA TRP A 144 2.73 12.53 -1.31
C TRP A 144 2.59 14.03 -1.56
N TYR A 145 2.67 14.85 -0.52
CA TYR A 145 2.36 16.28 -0.61
C TYR A 145 3.47 17.20 -0.15
N GLY A 146 4.49 16.66 0.52
CA GLY A 146 5.52 17.45 1.16
C GLY A 146 6.95 17.11 0.73
N ARG A 147 7.14 16.38 -0.36
CA ARG A 147 8.45 15.84 -0.73
C ARG A 147 9.54 16.91 -0.85
N ASN A 148 9.17 18.10 -1.30
CA ASN A 148 10.10 19.24 -1.47
C ASN A 148 9.95 20.30 -0.36
N ASP A 149 8.72 20.52 0.12
CA ASP A 149 8.37 21.67 0.95
C ASP A 149 7.98 21.30 2.37
N GLY A 150 7.94 19.99 2.69
CA GLY A 150 7.45 19.48 3.96
C GLY A 150 5.93 19.60 4.13
N ILE A 151 5.46 19.38 5.36
CA ILE A 151 4.04 19.38 5.73
C ILE A 151 3.85 20.03 7.10
N PRO A 152 2.64 20.51 7.44
CA PRO A 152 2.33 20.90 8.82
C PRO A 152 2.42 19.69 9.77
N ILE A 153 3.26 19.78 10.80
CA ILE A 153 3.32 18.79 11.85
C ILE A 153 2.23 19.09 12.88
N VAL A 154 1.40 18.08 13.19
CA VAL A 154 0.29 18.21 14.14
C VAL A 154 0.43 17.18 15.25
N GLU A 155 0.89 17.64 16.42
CA GLU A 155 1.18 16.79 17.58
C GLU A 155 0.05 16.77 18.61
N THR A 156 -0.88 17.73 18.53
CA THR A 156 -1.96 17.92 19.51
C THR A 156 -3.33 17.96 18.84
N ASP A 157 -4.39 17.82 19.61
CA ASP A 157 -5.76 18.06 19.16
C ASP A 157 -5.99 19.56 19.01
N LEU A 158 -5.90 20.06 17.77
CA LEU A 158 -5.96 21.48 17.48
C LEU A 158 -7.40 22.02 17.61
N THR A 159 -7.50 23.23 18.15
CA THR A 159 -8.74 24.02 18.12
C THR A 159 -8.99 24.61 16.71
N PRO A 160 -10.21 25.04 16.39
CA PRO A 160 -10.52 25.63 15.09
C PRO A 160 -9.65 26.85 14.70
N THR A 161 -9.10 27.57 15.68
CA THR A 161 -8.21 28.72 15.45
C THR A 161 -6.77 28.31 15.17
N GLU A 162 -6.36 27.10 15.53
CA GLU A 162 -5.00 26.58 15.39
C GLU A 162 -4.78 25.76 14.12
N ILE A 163 -5.85 25.48 13.36
CA ILE A 163 -5.76 24.57 12.19
C ILE A 163 -4.96 25.16 11.02
N TYR A 164 -4.75 26.46 10.98
CA TYR A 164 -3.99 27.14 9.92
C TYR A 164 -2.50 27.17 10.28
N LYS A 165 -1.85 26.00 10.26
CA LYS A 165 -0.42 25.88 10.50
C LYS A 165 0.39 26.01 9.21
N PRO A 166 1.53 26.71 9.22
CA PRO A 166 2.45 26.69 8.09
C PRO A 166 3.06 25.28 7.92
N ARG A 167 3.65 25.04 6.77
CA ARG A 167 4.44 23.83 6.54
C ARG A 167 5.71 23.88 7.38
N ASN A 168 6.07 22.78 7.96
CA ASN A 168 7.41 22.53 8.49
C ASN A 168 8.33 22.10 7.35
N THR A 169 9.62 22.25 7.53
CA THR A 169 10.62 21.75 6.56
C THR A 169 10.60 20.21 6.47
N VAL A 170 11.14 19.67 5.40
CA VAL A 170 11.29 18.22 5.23
C VAL A 170 12.11 17.61 6.37
N GLU A 171 13.20 18.28 6.79
CA GLU A 171 14.05 17.81 7.91
C GLU A 171 13.27 17.77 9.22
N GLU A 172 12.55 18.83 9.59
CA GLU A 172 11.71 18.84 10.79
C GLU A 172 10.65 17.73 10.75
N CYS A 173 10.06 17.48 9.58
CA CYS A 173 9.10 16.37 9.41
C CYS A 173 9.75 15.00 9.63
N LEU A 174 10.95 14.78 9.08
CA LEU A 174 11.70 13.54 9.26
C LEU A 174 12.13 13.35 10.72
N ASP A 175 12.60 14.41 11.37
CA ASP A 175 12.98 14.39 12.80
C ASP A 175 11.77 14.02 13.67
N PHE A 176 10.62 14.64 13.42
CA PHE A 176 9.38 14.30 14.13
C PHE A 176 8.97 12.84 13.93
N ILE A 177 8.95 12.37 12.67
CA ILE A 177 8.61 10.99 12.33
C ILE A 177 9.57 10.01 13.01
N ASN A 178 10.87 10.23 12.89
CA ASN A 178 11.88 9.38 13.50
C ASN A 178 11.75 9.35 15.02
N LYS A 179 11.51 10.50 15.66
CA LYS A 179 11.29 10.59 17.11
C LYS A 179 10.07 9.77 17.56
N GLU A 180 8.93 9.89 16.86
CA GLU A 180 7.73 9.10 17.18
C GLU A 180 7.99 7.59 17.08
N LEU A 181 8.69 7.16 16.04
CA LEU A 181 9.03 5.75 15.83
C LEU A 181 10.07 5.28 16.86
N ASP A 182 11.09 6.08 17.18
CA ASP A 182 12.12 5.73 18.14
C ASP A 182 11.58 5.58 19.56
N MET A 183 10.60 6.40 19.95
CA MET A 183 9.92 6.24 21.23
C MET A 183 9.29 4.85 21.39
N VAL A 184 8.80 4.27 20.30
CA VAL A 184 8.21 2.94 20.30
C VAL A 184 9.27 1.84 20.15
N ILE A 185 10.23 2.02 19.24
CA ILE A 185 11.29 1.05 18.97
C ILE A 185 12.16 0.80 20.23
N ASN A 186 12.36 1.83 21.03
CA ASN A 186 13.22 1.78 22.23
C ASN A 186 12.43 1.50 23.52
N SER A 187 11.09 1.38 23.45
CA SER A 187 10.27 0.98 24.60
C SER A 187 10.00 -0.53 24.58
N SER A 188 9.46 -1.03 25.68
CA SER A 188 8.98 -2.41 25.79
C SER A 188 7.46 -2.51 25.65
N ASP A 189 6.81 -1.48 25.10
CA ASP A 189 5.35 -1.35 25.10
C ASP A 189 4.68 -2.18 24.01
N LEU A 190 5.40 -2.46 22.90
CA LEU A 190 4.90 -3.30 21.82
C LEU A 190 5.71 -4.59 21.67
N GLU A 191 5.02 -5.65 21.26
CA GLU A 191 5.70 -6.85 20.79
C GLU A 191 6.59 -6.53 19.58
N PHE A 192 7.73 -7.20 19.49
CA PHE A 192 8.60 -7.05 18.31
C PHE A 192 7.85 -7.49 17.05
N LEU A 193 7.11 -8.59 17.13
CA LEU A 193 6.29 -9.14 16.06
C LEU A 193 5.08 -9.85 16.66
N TRP A 194 3.88 -9.49 16.23
CA TRP A 194 2.65 -10.16 16.67
C TRP A 194 2.49 -11.56 16.09
N ASP A 195 1.73 -12.40 16.78
CA ASP A 195 1.26 -13.69 16.26
C ASP A 195 0.43 -13.49 14.98
N GLU A 196 0.29 -14.53 14.16
CA GLU A 196 -0.38 -14.48 12.86
C GLU A 196 -1.79 -13.87 12.92
N GLY A 197 -2.56 -14.17 13.94
CA GLY A 197 -3.92 -13.63 14.13
C GLY A 197 -3.97 -12.14 14.50
N ARG A 198 -2.83 -11.52 14.79
CA ARG A 198 -2.71 -10.11 15.20
C ARG A 198 -1.69 -9.32 14.37
N ARG A 199 -1.27 -9.85 13.22
CA ARG A 199 -0.31 -9.20 12.30
C ARG A 199 -0.84 -7.90 11.69
N ASP A 200 -2.12 -7.61 11.84
CA ASP A 200 -2.76 -6.35 11.45
C ASP A 200 -2.54 -5.21 12.47
N ARG A 201 -1.86 -5.48 13.58
CA ARG A 201 -1.51 -4.48 14.61
C ARG A 201 -0.10 -3.94 14.40
N MET A 202 0.10 -2.67 14.77
CA MET A 202 1.44 -2.09 14.79
C MET A 202 2.31 -2.80 15.83
N SER A 203 3.57 -3.03 15.47
CA SER A 203 4.60 -3.71 16.25
C SER A 203 5.91 -2.94 16.17
N VAL A 204 6.91 -3.33 16.95
CA VAL A 204 8.26 -2.76 16.83
C VAL A 204 8.82 -3.00 15.41
N SER A 205 8.58 -4.17 14.82
CA SER A 205 9.04 -4.46 13.46
C SER A 205 8.33 -3.61 12.40
N SER A 206 7.04 -3.29 12.57
CA SER A 206 6.36 -2.36 11.67
C SER A 206 6.89 -0.93 11.81
N ALA A 207 7.20 -0.48 13.03
CA ALA A 207 7.84 0.82 13.26
C ALA A 207 9.24 0.89 12.61
N LEU A 208 10.05 -0.16 12.73
CA LEU A 208 11.36 -0.27 12.07
C LEU A 208 11.23 -0.25 10.54
N ALA A 209 10.26 -0.96 9.98
CA ALA A 209 10.02 -0.98 8.53
C ALA A 209 9.61 0.41 8.01
N LEU A 210 8.73 1.11 8.72
CA LEU A 210 8.34 2.48 8.37
C LEU A 210 9.53 3.45 8.46
N LYS A 211 10.36 3.31 9.51
CA LYS A 211 11.58 4.11 9.68
C LYS A 211 12.58 3.85 8.56
N MET A 212 12.80 2.59 8.20
CA MET A 212 13.64 2.21 7.08
C MET A 212 13.15 2.83 5.77
N ASP A 213 11.87 2.64 5.44
CA ASP A 213 11.28 3.06 4.18
C ASP A 213 11.33 4.58 4.00
N VAL A 214 10.83 5.37 4.97
CA VAL A 214 10.82 6.83 4.84
C VAL A 214 12.22 7.40 4.72
N ASN A 215 13.18 6.91 5.51
CA ASN A 215 14.55 7.41 5.47
C ASN A 215 15.27 7.00 4.18
N LEU A 216 14.96 5.83 3.61
CA LEU A 216 15.45 5.43 2.28
C LEU A 216 14.92 6.38 1.19
N GLN A 217 13.62 6.70 1.20
CA GLN A 217 13.00 7.60 0.23
C GLN A 217 13.57 9.02 0.26
N PHE A 218 13.98 9.49 1.44
CA PHE A 218 14.60 10.81 1.64
C PHE A 218 16.14 10.76 1.70
N LYS A 219 16.76 9.67 1.24
CA LYS A 219 18.22 9.48 1.12
C LYS A 219 18.99 9.57 2.45
N LYS A 220 18.31 9.32 3.57
CA LYS A 220 18.93 9.19 4.90
C LYS A 220 19.41 7.73 5.09
N TYR A 221 20.38 7.33 4.27
CA TYR A 221 20.78 5.93 4.11
C TYR A 221 21.30 5.27 5.38
N ASP A 222 22.00 6.00 6.24
CA ASP A 222 22.53 5.44 7.50
C ASP A 222 21.39 5.05 8.45
N ILE A 223 20.38 5.92 8.60
CA ILE A 223 19.20 5.65 9.44
C ILE A 223 18.40 4.48 8.88
N ALA A 224 18.20 4.45 7.55
CA ALA A 224 17.52 3.35 6.87
C ALA A 224 18.26 2.01 7.07
N LYS A 225 19.58 2.01 6.92
CA LYS A 225 20.46 0.84 7.12
C LYS A 225 20.38 0.31 8.55
N GLU A 226 20.44 1.18 9.54
CA GLU A 226 20.34 0.77 10.95
C GLU A 226 18.99 0.12 11.27
N ALA A 227 17.89 0.69 10.76
CA ALA A 227 16.55 0.14 10.94
C ALA A 227 16.40 -1.23 10.25
N ALA A 228 16.89 -1.34 9.01
CA ALA A 228 16.93 -2.61 8.28
C ALA A 228 17.75 -3.67 9.01
N LYS A 229 18.93 -3.28 9.53
CA LYS A 229 19.80 -4.20 10.28
C LYS A 229 19.11 -4.75 11.52
N LYS A 230 18.40 -3.93 12.28
CA LYS A 230 17.64 -4.38 13.46
C LYS A 230 16.56 -5.43 13.10
N LEU A 231 15.90 -5.26 11.94
CA LEU A 231 14.94 -6.25 11.43
C LEU A 231 15.64 -7.57 11.08
N MET A 232 16.76 -7.51 10.37
CA MET A 232 17.54 -8.69 9.96
C MET A 232 18.12 -9.42 11.17
N ASP A 233 18.76 -8.70 12.09
CA ASP A 233 19.41 -9.27 13.28
C ASP A 233 18.40 -9.89 14.27
N SER A 234 17.11 -9.55 14.16
CA SER A 234 16.06 -10.12 15.02
C SER A 234 15.86 -11.61 14.86
N GLY A 235 16.27 -12.20 13.72
CA GLY A 235 16.01 -13.60 13.36
C GLY A 235 14.54 -13.97 13.21
N LYS A 236 13.63 -12.96 13.16
CA LYS A 236 12.18 -13.18 13.03
C LYS A 236 11.72 -13.26 11.57
N PHE A 237 12.55 -12.79 10.65
CA PHE A 237 12.25 -12.71 9.23
C PHE A 237 13.24 -13.54 8.42
N GLU A 238 12.74 -14.18 7.37
CA GLU A 238 13.54 -14.93 6.41
C GLU A 238 12.86 -14.94 5.05
N LEU A 239 13.63 -15.16 3.98
CA LEU A 239 13.06 -15.31 2.64
C LEU A 239 12.16 -16.55 2.59
N TYR A 240 11.07 -16.45 1.85
CA TYR A 240 10.13 -17.54 1.69
C TYR A 240 10.69 -18.65 0.78
N TYR A 241 10.54 -19.87 1.24
CA TYR A 241 10.84 -21.08 0.46
C TYR A 241 9.57 -21.90 0.29
N SER A 242 9.19 -22.11 -0.96
CA SER A 242 7.98 -22.87 -1.32
C SER A 242 8.11 -24.34 -0.92
N THR A 243 7.02 -24.88 -0.41
CA THR A 243 6.85 -26.31 -0.16
C THR A 243 6.34 -27.08 -1.39
N SER A 244 6.09 -26.40 -2.51
CA SER A 244 5.70 -27.05 -3.77
C SER A 244 6.79 -27.99 -4.27
N THR A 245 6.36 -29.14 -4.80
CA THR A 245 7.25 -30.21 -5.28
C THR A 245 7.58 -30.12 -6.76
N ASP A 246 7.01 -29.13 -7.47
CA ASP A 246 7.29 -28.92 -8.90
C ASP A 246 8.72 -28.37 -9.12
N ASP A 247 9.22 -28.53 -10.35
CA ASP A 247 10.57 -28.15 -10.78
C ASP A 247 10.64 -26.69 -11.29
N ASP A 248 9.61 -25.87 -11.05
CA ASP A 248 9.59 -24.47 -11.49
C ASP A 248 10.69 -23.67 -10.74
N PRO A 249 11.73 -23.15 -11.41
CA PRO A 249 12.78 -22.37 -10.76
C PRO A 249 12.25 -21.06 -10.13
N GLY A 250 11.08 -20.58 -10.54
CA GLY A 250 10.41 -19.42 -9.98
C GLY A 250 9.43 -19.75 -8.85
N LYS A 251 9.33 -20.99 -8.40
CA LYS A 251 8.29 -21.43 -7.46
C LYS A 251 8.26 -20.66 -6.14
N ASN A 252 9.40 -20.32 -5.58
CA ASN A 252 9.45 -19.53 -4.34
C ASN A 252 8.75 -18.18 -4.53
N TYR A 253 9.08 -17.47 -5.61
CA TYR A 253 8.46 -16.18 -5.92
C TYR A 253 6.99 -16.31 -6.30
N ARG A 254 6.64 -17.31 -7.11
CA ARG A 254 5.25 -17.60 -7.51
C ARG A 254 4.36 -17.88 -6.30
N ASP A 255 4.81 -18.76 -5.42
CA ASP A 255 4.02 -19.27 -4.31
C ASP A 255 3.94 -18.27 -3.13
N LEU A 256 4.92 -17.37 -3.00
CA LEU A 256 4.90 -16.26 -2.04
C LEU A 256 3.60 -15.41 -2.17
N PHE A 257 3.06 -15.28 -3.38
CA PHE A 257 1.85 -14.51 -3.69
C PHE A 257 0.59 -15.35 -3.86
N ARG A 258 0.61 -16.61 -3.42
CA ARG A 258 -0.52 -17.53 -3.45
C ARG A 258 -0.92 -17.91 -2.01
N TYR A 259 -2.08 -18.55 -1.86
CA TYR A 259 -2.55 -19.04 -0.56
C TYR A 259 -1.52 -19.93 0.16
N ILE A 260 -0.75 -20.73 -0.56
CA ILE A 260 0.31 -21.57 0.01
C ILE A 260 1.41 -20.76 0.71
N GLY A 261 1.63 -19.53 0.26
CA GLY A 261 2.60 -18.59 0.83
C GLY A 261 1.99 -17.59 1.81
N GLU A 262 0.71 -17.72 2.16
CA GLU A 262 0.02 -16.70 2.96
C GLU A 262 0.62 -16.51 4.35
N GLN A 263 1.03 -17.59 5.00
CA GLN A 263 1.67 -17.56 6.31
C GLN A 263 3.18 -17.74 6.16
N ASN A 264 3.89 -16.67 5.91
CA ASN A 264 5.34 -16.71 5.71
C ASN A 264 6.08 -15.68 6.57
N LYS A 265 7.41 -15.88 6.70
CA LYS A 265 8.27 -15.03 7.51
C LYS A 265 8.81 -13.79 6.79
N GLU A 266 8.49 -13.55 5.52
CA GLU A 266 8.79 -12.26 4.89
C GLU A 266 7.82 -11.15 5.33
N ARG A 267 6.63 -11.52 5.79
CA ARG A 267 5.58 -10.56 6.16
C ARG A 267 5.83 -9.91 7.50
N ILE A 268 5.99 -8.59 7.51
CA ILE A 268 6.15 -7.79 8.73
C ILE A 268 4.78 -7.47 9.32
N MET A 269 3.89 -6.92 8.51
CA MET A 269 2.52 -6.56 8.87
C MET A 269 1.61 -6.80 7.68
N PHE A 270 0.43 -7.36 7.93
CA PHE A 270 -0.59 -7.51 6.90
C PHE A 270 -1.99 -7.53 7.51
N LYS A 271 -2.96 -7.24 6.68
CA LYS A 271 -4.37 -7.46 7.00
C LYS A 271 -4.96 -8.38 5.95
N SER A 272 -5.58 -9.45 6.38
CA SER A 272 -6.47 -10.21 5.51
C SER A 272 -7.65 -9.33 5.10
N SER A 273 -7.78 -9.07 3.82
CA SER A 273 -8.98 -8.49 3.22
C SER A 273 -9.79 -9.61 2.58
N GLY A 274 -11.11 -9.44 2.49
CA GLY A 274 -11.94 -10.35 1.69
C GLY A 274 -11.50 -10.38 0.23
N VAL A 275 -12.08 -11.28 -0.55
CA VAL A 275 -11.79 -11.43 -1.99
C VAL A 275 -11.96 -10.08 -2.69
N ASP A 276 -10.89 -9.57 -3.23
CA ASP A 276 -10.92 -8.36 -4.04
C ASP A 276 -11.14 -8.74 -5.51
N ASN A 277 -11.88 -7.91 -6.25
CA ASN A 277 -12.19 -8.13 -7.66
C ASN A 277 -10.98 -7.81 -8.59
N ILE A 278 -9.75 -7.99 -8.11
CA ILE A 278 -8.52 -7.74 -8.89
C ILE A 278 -8.52 -8.58 -10.16
N TRP A 279 -8.84 -9.87 -10.01
CA TRP A 279 -8.96 -10.80 -11.12
C TRP A 279 -9.94 -10.28 -12.17
N PHE A 280 -11.18 -10.02 -11.77
CA PHE A 280 -12.26 -9.60 -12.67
C PHE A 280 -11.91 -8.33 -13.46
N ARG A 281 -11.21 -7.39 -12.86
CA ARG A 281 -10.86 -6.14 -13.53
C ARG A 281 -9.68 -6.25 -14.49
N ASN A 282 -8.71 -7.10 -14.20
CA ASN A 282 -7.44 -7.16 -14.93
C ASN A 282 -7.43 -8.24 -16.03
N MET A 283 -8.21 -9.30 -15.88
CA MET A 283 -8.30 -10.34 -16.91
C MET A 283 -9.09 -9.88 -18.12
N GLY A 284 -8.75 -10.41 -19.29
CA GLY A 284 -9.52 -10.22 -20.52
C GLY A 284 -10.91 -10.84 -20.43
N THR A 285 -11.84 -10.37 -21.26
CA THR A 285 -13.22 -10.85 -21.31
C THR A 285 -13.35 -12.38 -21.48
N PRO A 286 -12.52 -13.08 -22.27
CA PRO A 286 -12.60 -14.54 -22.38
C PRO A 286 -12.37 -15.29 -21.07
N LEU A 287 -11.70 -14.67 -20.12
CA LEU A 287 -11.46 -15.20 -18.76
C LEU A 287 -12.45 -14.65 -17.73
N GLY A 288 -13.54 -14.03 -18.19
CA GLY A 288 -14.56 -13.44 -17.33
C GLY A 288 -14.18 -12.06 -16.74
N GLY A 289 -13.13 -11.43 -17.23
CA GLY A 289 -12.67 -10.14 -16.78
C GLY A 289 -13.12 -8.96 -17.64
N GLN A 290 -12.63 -7.77 -17.32
CA GLN A 290 -12.94 -6.51 -18.01
C GLN A 290 -11.77 -5.97 -18.85
N GLY A 291 -10.58 -6.54 -18.73
CA GLY A 291 -9.37 -6.07 -19.43
C GLY A 291 -9.02 -4.61 -19.13
N VAL A 292 -9.20 -4.18 -17.88
CA VAL A 292 -9.06 -2.76 -17.51
C VAL A 292 -7.62 -2.29 -17.53
N SER A 293 -6.70 -3.17 -17.17
CA SER A 293 -5.27 -2.87 -17.13
C SER A 293 -4.47 -3.78 -18.05
N ALA A 294 -3.34 -3.28 -18.51
CA ALA A 294 -2.42 -4.00 -19.37
C ALA A 294 -0.97 -3.75 -18.94
N ILE A 295 -0.20 -4.81 -18.80
CA ILE A 295 1.24 -4.71 -18.55
C ILE A 295 1.93 -4.18 -19.80
N LEU A 296 2.84 -3.24 -19.66
CA LEU A 296 3.58 -2.70 -20.80
C LEU A 296 4.70 -3.65 -21.23
N LYS A 297 4.98 -3.68 -22.53
CA LYS A 297 6.09 -4.47 -23.08
C LYS A 297 7.43 -4.06 -22.50
N SER A 298 7.63 -2.77 -22.24
CA SER A 298 8.82 -2.25 -21.55
C SER A 298 9.07 -2.93 -20.21
N PHE A 299 8.02 -3.15 -19.42
CA PHE A 299 8.13 -3.88 -18.16
C PHE A 299 8.51 -5.35 -18.39
N VAL A 300 7.90 -6.02 -19.37
CA VAL A 300 8.27 -7.40 -19.75
C VAL A 300 9.74 -7.46 -20.17
N ASP A 301 10.23 -6.47 -20.90
CA ASP A 301 11.61 -6.40 -21.38
C ASP A 301 12.64 -6.08 -20.28
N CYS A 302 12.20 -5.56 -19.13
CA CYS A 302 13.07 -5.36 -17.95
C CYS A 302 13.52 -6.69 -17.31
N TYR A 303 12.80 -7.78 -17.52
CA TYR A 303 13.26 -9.09 -17.06
C TYR A 303 14.42 -9.56 -17.93
N GLU A 304 15.55 -9.84 -17.31
CA GLU A 304 16.76 -10.29 -17.99
C GLU A 304 16.65 -11.75 -18.45
N THR A 305 17.63 -12.20 -19.20
CA THR A 305 17.82 -13.63 -19.46
C THR A 305 18.29 -14.32 -18.19
N ILE A 306 18.23 -15.66 -18.15
CA ILE A 306 18.68 -16.45 -16.99
C ILE A 306 20.18 -16.23 -16.68
N ASP A 307 20.98 -15.82 -17.69
CA ASP A 307 22.40 -15.47 -17.55
C ASP A 307 22.63 -13.97 -17.25
N GLY A 308 21.57 -13.21 -16.91
CA GLY A 308 21.70 -11.82 -16.48
C GLY A 308 21.95 -10.81 -17.62
N LYS A 309 21.60 -11.14 -18.87
CA LYS A 309 21.69 -10.19 -19.98
C LYS A 309 20.39 -9.46 -20.18
N THR A 310 20.47 -8.15 -20.37
CA THR A 310 19.28 -7.36 -20.73
C THR A 310 18.81 -7.71 -22.12
N ILE A 311 17.49 -7.66 -22.36
CA ILE A 311 16.92 -8.00 -23.68
C ILE A 311 17.45 -7.07 -24.79
N GLN A 312 17.65 -5.80 -24.46
CA GLN A 312 18.18 -4.80 -25.38
C GLN A 312 19.62 -5.08 -25.83
N SER A 313 20.40 -5.77 -24.97
CA SER A 313 21.81 -6.12 -25.30
C SER A 313 21.94 -7.34 -26.24
N LEU A 314 20.84 -8.08 -26.45
CA LEU A 314 20.85 -9.27 -27.30
C LEU A 314 20.82 -8.90 -28.79
N PRO A 315 21.38 -9.77 -29.68
CA PRO A 315 21.20 -9.67 -31.13
C PRO A 315 19.71 -9.66 -31.52
N ALA A 316 19.40 -9.03 -32.65
CA ALA A 316 18.01 -8.86 -33.08
C ALA A 316 17.27 -10.19 -33.30
N ASP A 317 17.96 -11.21 -33.80
CA ASP A 317 17.42 -12.54 -34.01
C ASP A 317 17.07 -13.25 -32.68
N GLU A 318 17.91 -13.10 -31.67
CA GLU A 318 17.62 -13.61 -30.33
C GLU A 318 16.43 -12.88 -29.71
N ARG A 319 16.37 -11.55 -29.82
CA ARG A 319 15.20 -10.76 -29.34
C ARG A 319 13.92 -11.22 -30.04
N ASN A 320 13.94 -11.38 -31.34
CA ASN A 320 12.80 -11.84 -32.13
C ASN A 320 12.38 -13.26 -31.73
N ASN A 321 13.31 -14.10 -31.30
CA ASN A 321 12.96 -15.44 -30.79
C ASN A 321 12.13 -15.38 -29.52
N PHE A 322 12.41 -14.46 -28.59
CA PHE A 322 11.58 -14.25 -27.41
C PHE A 322 10.18 -13.74 -27.75
N GLU A 323 10.03 -12.94 -28.80
CA GLU A 323 8.72 -12.49 -29.28
C GLU A 323 7.90 -13.61 -29.91
N LYS A 324 8.56 -14.53 -30.64
CA LYS A 324 7.92 -15.68 -31.26
C LYS A 324 7.65 -16.84 -30.30
N ASN A 325 8.48 -16.97 -29.28
CA ASN A 325 8.37 -18.03 -28.29
C ASN A 325 8.54 -17.45 -26.87
N PRO A 326 7.57 -16.65 -26.40
CA PRO A 326 7.65 -15.93 -25.12
C PRO A 326 7.69 -16.85 -23.90
N LEU A 327 7.27 -18.10 -24.03
CA LEU A 327 7.32 -19.11 -22.96
C LEU A 327 8.65 -19.85 -22.89
N HIS A 328 9.63 -19.50 -23.73
CA HIS A 328 10.94 -20.11 -23.67
C HIS A 328 11.63 -19.78 -22.32
N LYS A 329 11.90 -20.79 -21.50
CA LYS A 329 12.38 -20.67 -20.11
C LYS A 329 13.82 -20.16 -19.97
N SER A 330 14.29 -19.30 -20.84
CA SER A 330 15.60 -18.66 -20.79
C SER A 330 15.60 -17.25 -20.18
N ARG A 331 14.44 -16.79 -19.73
CA ARG A 331 14.26 -15.51 -19.03
C ARG A 331 14.21 -15.71 -17.52
N ASP A 332 14.37 -14.63 -16.78
CA ASP A 332 14.18 -14.61 -15.32
C ASP A 332 12.85 -15.32 -14.96
N PRO A 333 12.89 -16.35 -14.09
CA PRO A 333 11.71 -17.13 -13.75
C PRO A 333 10.55 -16.29 -13.15
N ARG A 334 10.86 -15.14 -12.55
CA ARG A 334 9.85 -14.23 -12.00
C ARG A 334 8.93 -13.65 -13.05
N LEU A 335 9.40 -13.54 -14.31
CA LEU A 335 8.55 -13.11 -15.43
C LEU A 335 7.32 -14.03 -15.58
N TYR A 336 7.56 -15.33 -15.60
CA TYR A 336 6.50 -16.33 -15.81
C TYR A 336 5.53 -16.46 -14.63
N ALA A 337 5.95 -16.00 -13.45
CA ALA A 337 5.09 -15.89 -12.27
C ALA A 337 4.28 -14.58 -12.23
N THR A 338 4.73 -13.53 -12.92
CA THR A 338 4.13 -12.19 -12.87
C THR A 338 3.20 -11.89 -14.02
N VAL A 339 3.50 -12.41 -15.22
CA VAL A 339 2.83 -12.04 -16.47
C VAL A 339 2.27 -13.25 -17.18
N PHE A 340 1.02 -13.16 -17.63
CA PHE A 340 0.50 -14.06 -18.66
C PHE A 340 1.08 -13.63 -20.00
N LEU A 341 1.90 -14.48 -20.55
CA LEU A 341 2.55 -14.30 -21.85
C LEU A 341 1.72 -14.98 -22.96
N PRO A 342 1.85 -14.55 -24.22
CA PRO A 342 1.24 -15.26 -25.34
C PRO A 342 1.61 -16.74 -25.36
N GLY A 343 0.61 -17.60 -25.49
CA GLY A 343 0.75 -19.06 -25.44
C GLY A 343 0.65 -19.66 -24.03
N ASP A 344 0.55 -18.83 -22.98
CA ASP A 344 0.40 -19.33 -21.60
C ASP A 344 -0.95 -20.04 -21.43
N ASN A 345 -0.92 -21.15 -20.70
CA ASN A 345 -2.13 -21.94 -20.46
C ASN A 345 -2.72 -21.57 -19.10
N THR A 346 -3.94 -21.07 -19.10
CA THR A 346 -4.61 -20.69 -17.86
C THR A 346 -5.22 -21.93 -17.21
N THR A 347 -4.96 -22.13 -15.93
CA THR A 347 -5.51 -23.26 -15.16
C THR A 347 -7.01 -23.16 -14.90
N ILE A 348 -7.62 -21.98 -15.15
CA ILE A 348 -9.02 -21.70 -14.80
C ILE A 348 -10.00 -22.35 -15.76
N SER A 349 -9.67 -22.47 -17.03
CA SER A 349 -10.58 -23.02 -18.06
C SER A 349 -9.88 -23.88 -19.09
N ASN A 350 -8.67 -24.31 -18.82
CA ASN A 350 -7.82 -24.99 -19.82
C ASN A 350 -7.67 -24.18 -21.12
N TYR A 351 -7.56 -22.87 -20.97
CA TYR A 351 -7.60 -21.88 -22.03
C TYR A 351 -6.18 -21.40 -22.35
N THR A 352 -5.82 -21.39 -23.64
CA THR A 352 -4.54 -20.86 -24.12
C THR A 352 -4.70 -19.37 -24.45
N TYR A 353 -3.87 -18.52 -23.87
CA TYR A 353 -3.87 -17.08 -24.10
C TYR A 353 -3.17 -16.73 -25.42
N GLU A 354 -3.92 -16.21 -26.41
CA GLU A 354 -3.42 -15.92 -27.75
C GLU A 354 -3.75 -14.49 -28.22
N PRO A 355 -3.16 -13.46 -27.56
CA PRO A 355 -3.54 -12.06 -27.78
C PRO A 355 -3.15 -11.52 -29.15
N PHE A 356 -2.26 -12.16 -29.88
CA PHE A 356 -1.81 -11.75 -31.23
C PHE A 356 -2.37 -12.61 -32.36
N ASN A 357 -3.23 -13.58 -32.05
CA ASN A 357 -3.98 -14.35 -33.02
C ASN A 357 -5.33 -13.67 -33.30
N GLU A 358 -5.53 -13.16 -34.52
CA GLU A 358 -6.76 -12.45 -34.92
C GLU A 358 -8.04 -13.28 -34.75
N ASN A 359 -7.92 -14.60 -34.82
CA ASN A 359 -9.02 -15.52 -34.62
C ASN A 359 -9.33 -15.78 -33.14
N SER A 360 -8.39 -15.50 -32.24
CA SER A 360 -8.60 -15.68 -30.81
C SER A 360 -9.58 -14.65 -30.28
N SER A 361 -10.34 -15.05 -29.22
CA SER A 361 -11.16 -14.13 -28.44
C SER A 361 -10.34 -13.12 -27.64
N ASP A 362 -9.05 -13.40 -27.37
CA ASP A 362 -8.11 -12.52 -26.71
C ASP A 362 -7.46 -11.47 -27.61
N TYR A 363 -7.68 -11.54 -28.89
CA TYR A 363 -7.00 -10.65 -29.84
C TYR A 363 -7.06 -9.20 -29.41
N VAL A 364 -5.90 -8.56 -29.33
CA VAL A 364 -5.72 -7.19 -28.78
C VAL A 364 -6.61 -6.12 -29.44
N GLY A 365 -7.13 -6.39 -30.64
CA GLY A 365 -8.08 -5.52 -31.35
C GLY A 365 -9.54 -5.69 -30.92
N LYS A 366 -9.87 -6.69 -30.09
CA LYS A 366 -11.26 -6.96 -29.67
C LYS A 366 -11.63 -6.17 -28.41
N THR A 367 -12.93 -5.87 -28.26
CA THR A 367 -13.47 -5.20 -27.08
C THR A 367 -13.27 -6.09 -25.85
N GLY A 368 -12.75 -5.50 -24.76
CA GLY A 368 -12.47 -6.20 -23.50
C GLY A 368 -11.20 -7.05 -23.51
N ALA A 369 -10.45 -7.05 -24.62
CA ALA A 369 -9.13 -7.66 -24.66
C ALA A 369 -8.08 -6.77 -23.96
N VAL A 370 -7.01 -7.38 -23.45
CA VAL A 370 -5.86 -6.67 -22.88
C VAL A 370 -4.98 -6.18 -24.02
N ARG A 371 -4.99 -4.87 -24.27
CA ARG A 371 -4.46 -4.25 -25.49
C ARG A 371 -2.96 -4.37 -25.71
N SER A 372 -2.17 -4.55 -24.64
CA SER A 372 -0.73 -4.79 -24.75
C SER A 372 -0.40 -6.24 -25.15
N GLY A 373 -1.34 -7.16 -24.98
CA GLY A 373 -1.10 -8.59 -25.10
C GLY A 373 -0.42 -9.22 -23.87
N TYR A 374 -0.24 -8.46 -22.79
CA TYR A 374 0.39 -8.95 -21.56
C TYR A 374 -0.53 -8.69 -20.36
N MET A 375 -1.02 -9.76 -19.74
CA MET A 375 -1.91 -9.69 -18.57
C MET A 375 -1.13 -9.91 -17.27
N MET A 376 -1.63 -9.32 -16.19
CA MET A 376 -1.10 -9.58 -14.85
C MET A 376 -1.50 -11.01 -14.42
N LYS A 377 -0.51 -11.78 -13.95
CA LYS A 377 -0.69 -13.17 -13.47
C LYS A 377 -0.55 -13.27 -11.97
N LYS A 378 0.21 -12.35 -11.39
CA LYS A 378 0.50 -12.27 -9.98
C LYS A 378 -0.70 -11.63 -9.27
N PHE A 379 -1.34 -12.34 -8.36
CA PHE A 379 -2.43 -12.13 -7.40
C PHE A 379 -3.54 -13.17 -7.51
#